data_52117c533769f6959087c69310d92c97
#
_entry.id   52117c533769f6959087c69310d92c97
#
_cell.length_a   1.000
_cell.length_b   1.000
_cell.length_c   1.000
_cell.angle_alpha   90.00
_cell.angle_beta   90.00
_cell.angle_gamma   90.00
#
_symmetry.space_group_name_H-M   'P 1'
#
loop_
_entity.id
_entity.type
_entity.pdbx_description
1 polymer ?
#
loop_
_entity_poly.entity_id
_entity_poly.type
_entity_poly.pdbx_seq_one_letter_code
_entity_poly.pdbx_strand_id
1 'polypeptide(L)'
;MTSRQALAFIRKTQEPSGAWIGRWGVNYIYGTWQVLVGLRAVDYDMRQPMVQRAVAWLKSVQQPGGGWGETCRSYDDPALAGQGTPTASQTGWALCALIAAGEATSTEVQSGIAYLIATQRVDGNWQEEQFTGTGFPKVFYLKYHMYSLYFPLMALARYASAISHERVLPFAPPHHQAALAAHGYYTANRKTSLGAT
;
A
#
# COMPACT_ATOMS: atom_id res chain seq x y z
N MET A 1 19.36 -10.77 1.19
CA MET A 1 18.57 -11.09 -0.01
C MET A 1 18.84 -9.99 -1.04
N THR A 2 19.22 -10.34 -2.28
CA THR A 2 19.41 -9.35 -3.35
C THR A 2 18.06 -8.93 -3.95
N SER A 3 17.98 -7.76 -4.59
CA SER A 3 16.76 -7.29 -5.28
C SER A 3 16.24 -8.32 -6.30
N ARG A 4 17.16 -9.00 -7.00
CA ARG A 4 16.79 -10.07 -7.95
C ARG A 4 16.12 -11.27 -7.26
N GLN A 5 16.61 -11.69 -6.11
CA GLN A 5 16.02 -12.79 -5.34
C GLN A 5 14.64 -12.39 -4.78
N ALA A 6 14.49 -11.15 -4.32
CA ALA A 6 13.22 -10.61 -3.85
C ALA A 6 12.17 -10.58 -4.97
N LEU A 7 12.52 -10.09 -6.15
CA LEU A 7 11.63 -10.09 -7.32
C LEU A 7 11.25 -11.51 -7.77
N ALA A 8 12.19 -12.44 -7.75
CA ALA A 8 11.90 -13.84 -8.07
C ALA A 8 10.93 -14.46 -7.06
N PHE A 9 11.08 -14.17 -5.77
CA PHE A 9 10.16 -14.60 -4.72
C PHE A 9 8.76 -14.00 -4.94
N ILE A 10 8.64 -12.69 -5.16
CA ILE A 10 7.36 -12.01 -5.42
C ILE A 10 6.65 -12.64 -6.61
N ARG A 11 7.36 -12.90 -7.73
CA ARG A 11 6.77 -13.56 -8.90
C ARG A 11 6.27 -14.96 -8.60
N LYS A 12 7.05 -15.75 -7.83
CA LYS A 12 6.71 -17.14 -7.50
C LYS A 12 5.52 -17.24 -6.56
N THR A 13 5.32 -16.25 -5.70
CA THR A 13 4.30 -16.26 -4.63
C THR A 13 3.02 -15.52 -5.00
N GLN A 14 2.92 -15.00 -6.24
CA GLN A 14 1.67 -14.42 -6.71
C GLN A 14 0.62 -15.53 -6.87
N GLU A 15 -0.54 -15.34 -6.27
CA GLU A 15 -1.68 -16.24 -6.39
C GLU A 15 -2.26 -16.20 -7.82
N PRO A 16 -2.97 -17.26 -8.26
CA PRO A 16 -3.65 -17.27 -9.54
C PRO A 16 -4.62 -16.10 -9.75
N SER A 17 -5.23 -15.60 -8.68
CA SER A 17 -6.08 -14.41 -8.68
C SER A 17 -5.35 -13.12 -9.04
N GLY A 18 -4.04 -13.09 -8.88
CA GLY A 18 -3.19 -11.88 -9.00
C GLY A 18 -2.80 -11.26 -7.67
N ALA A 19 -3.39 -11.69 -6.56
CA ALA A 19 -3.10 -11.20 -5.23
C ALA A 19 -1.85 -11.83 -4.59
N TRP A 20 -1.45 -11.36 -3.41
CA TRP A 20 -0.47 -12.00 -2.52
C TRP A 20 -1.03 -12.15 -1.12
N ILE A 21 -0.72 -13.26 -0.49
CA ILE A 21 -1.06 -13.50 0.92
C ILE A 21 -0.22 -12.59 1.82
N GLY A 22 -0.89 -11.93 2.78
CA GLY A 22 -0.26 -11.17 3.84
C GLY A 22 -0.05 -12.01 5.11
N ARG A 23 0.99 -11.70 5.89
CA ARG A 23 1.28 -12.41 7.13
C ARG A 23 0.85 -11.64 8.39
N TRP A 24 1.02 -10.33 8.41
CA TRP A 24 0.84 -9.50 9.60
C TRP A 24 -0.40 -8.61 9.55
N GLY A 25 -1.07 -8.59 8.44
CA GLY A 25 -2.36 -7.93 8.20
C GLY A 25 -3.27 -8.80 7.37
N VAL A 26 -4.57 -8.63 7.55
CA VAL A 26 -5.64 -9.42 6.93
C VAL A 26 -5.92 -8.87 5.54
N ASN A 27 -5.82 -9.66 4.58
CA ASN A 27 -4.94 -10.78 4.28
C ASN A 27 -4.38 -10.55 2.87
N TYR A 28 -5.14 -10.87 1.81
CA TYR A 28 -4.73 -10.66 0.41
C TYR A 28 -4.68 -9.18 0.03
N ILE A 29 -5.60 -8.34 0.56
CA ILE A 29 -5.54 -6.87 0.37
C ILE A 29 -4.24 -6.34 0.97
N TYR A 30 -3.89 -6.76 2.18
CA TYR A 30 -2.66 -6.35 2.86
C TYR A 30 -1.40 -6.81 2.11
N GLY A 31 -1.33 -8.08 1.73
CA GLY A 31 -0.18 -8.64 1.03
C GLY A 31 0.03 -7.97 -0.34
N THR A 32 -1.05 -7.78 -1.08
CA THR A 32 -1.03 -7.13 -2.39
C THR A 32 -0.59 -5.67 -2.28
N TRP A 33 -1.07 -4.93 -1.28
CA TRP A 33 -0.63 -3.58 -1.00
C TRP A 33 0.88 -3.50 -0.76
N GLN A 34 1.41 -4.35 0.13
CA GLN A 34 2.84 -4.37 0.46
C GLN A 34 3.71 -4.60 -0.78
N VAL A 35 3.30 -5.53 -1.63
CA VAL A 35 4.03 -5.84 -2.86
C VAL A 35 3.98 -4.67 -3.84
N LEU A 36 2.81 -4.12 -4.14
CA LEU A 36 2.68 -3.05 -5.13
C LEU A 36 3.43 -1.77 -4.70
N VAL A 37 3.32 -1.38 -3.44
CA VAL A 37 4.07 -0.23 -2.91
C VAL A 37 5.58 -0.50 -2.90
N GLY A 38 6.00 -1.72 -2.54
CA GLY A 38 7.40 -2.11 -2.57
C GLY A 38 7.99 -2.13 -3.99
N LEU A 39 7.25 -2.64 -4.98
CA LEU A 39 7.64 -2.61 -6.39
C LEU A 39 7.80 -1.18 -6.90
N ARG A 40 6.86 -0.30 -6.57
CA ARG A 40 6.94 1.12 -6.93
C ARG A 40 8.16 1.80 -6.32
N ALA A 41 8.48 1.48 -5.07
CA ALA A 41 9.61 2.09 -4.35
C ALA A 41 10.99 1.71 -4.91
N VAL A 42 11.08 0.63 -5.70
CA VAL A 42 12.31 0.19 -6.38
C VAL A 42 12.26 0.45 -7.89
N ASP A 43 11.39 1.35 -8.33
CA ASP A 43 11.22 1.76 -9.73
C ASP A 43 10.93 0.59 -10.68
N TYR A 44 10.22 -0.44 -10.19
CA TYR A 44 9.77 -1.54 -11.04
C TYR A 44 8.73 -1.04 -12.03
N ASP A 45 8.79 -1.54 -13.27
CA ASP A 45 7.79 -1.16 -14.29
C ASP A 45 6.41 -1.66 -13.92
N MET A 46 5.55 -0.74 -13.48
CA MET A 46 4.20 -1.02 -13.00
C MET A 46 3.25 -1.49 -14.12
N ARG A 47 3.65 -1.42 -15.40
CA ARG A 47 2.87 -1.94 -16.54
C ARG A 47 3.06 -3.45 -16.75
N GLN A 48 3.95 -4.06 -16.01
CA GLN A 48 4.23 -5.51 -16.14
C GLN A 48 2.99 -6.36 -15.81
N PRO A 49 2.77 -7.49 -16.50
CA PRO A 49 1.57 -8.33 -16.34
C PRO A 49 1.29 -8.75 -14.89
N MET A 50 2.35 -8.98 -14.10
CA MET A 50 2.24 -9.32 -12.68
C MET A 50 1.53 -8.21 -11.89
N VAL A 51 1.89 -6.95 -12.12
CA VAL A 51 1.26 -5.79 -11.48
C VAL A 51 -0.18 -5.62 -11.96
N GLN A 52 -0.39 -5.73 -13.28
CA GLN A 52 -1.72 -5.52 -13.87
C GLN A 52 -2.74 -6.57 -13.40
N ARG A 53 -2.31 -7.83 -13.16
CA ARG A 53 -3.19 -8.84 -12.53
C ARG A 53 -3.59 -8.44 -11.11
N ALA A 54 -2.65 -7.90 -10.34
CA ALA A 54 -2.94 -7.45 -8.97
C ALA A 54 -3.86 -6.23 -8.94
N VAL A 55 -3.67 -5.29 -9.85
CA VAL A 55 -4.57 -4.14 -10.04
C VAL A 55 -5.97 -4.60 -10.38
N ALA A 56 -6.11 -5.50 -11.36
CA ALA A 56 -7.40 -6.05 -11.77
C ALA A 56 -8.09 -6.77 -10.60
N TRP A 57 -7.35 -7.56 -9.81
CA TRP A 57 -7.90 -8.22 -8.64
C TRP A 57 -8.38 -7.20 -7.58
N LEU A 58 -7.57 -6.20 -7.23
CA LEU A 58 -8.00 -5.18 -6.26
C LEU A 58 -9.27 -4.47 -6.69
N LYS A 59 -9.39 -4.11 -7.97
CA LYS A 59 -10.59 -3.50 -8.52
C LYS A 59 -11.80 -4.44 -8.44
N SER A 60 -11.60 -5.73 -8.73
CA SER A 60 -12.69 -6.72 -8.72
C SER A 60 -13.27 -7.02 -7.33
N VAL A 61 -12.51 -6.78 -6.27
CA VAL A 61 -12.95 -7.03 -4.87
C VAL A 61 -13.40 -5.76 -4.14
N GLN A 62 -13.48 -4.62 -4.84
CA GLN A 62 -14.09 -3.41 -4.28
C GLN A 62 -15.56 -3.64 -3.99
N GLN A 63 -16.02 -3.24 -2.81
CA GLN A 63 -17.42 -3.36 -2.41
C GLN A 63 -18.27 -2.26 -3.06
N PRO A 64 -19.60 -2.46 -3.26
CA PRO A 64 -20.49 -1.50 -3.92
C PRO A 64 -20.46 -0.09 -3.32
N GLY A 65 -20.15 0.05 -2.01
CA GLY A 65 -19.97 1.34 -1.34
C GLY A 65 -18.63 2.01 -1.57
N GLY A 66 -17.76 1.45 -2.41
CA GLY A 66 -16.43 2.01 -2.75
C GLY A 66 -15.30 1.59 -1.81
N GLY A 67 -15.59 1.01 -0.65
CA GLY A 67 -14.58 0.54 0.30
C GLY A 67 -14.06 -0.87 -0.01
N TRP A 68 -13.01 -1.27 0.67
CA TRP A 68 -12.46 -2.63 0.67
C TRP A 68 -12.50 -3.23 2.07
N GLY A 69 -12.79 -4.52 2.12
CA GLY A 69 -12.80 -5.28 3.37
C GLY A 69 -12.55 -6.76 3.13
N GLU A 70 -11.85 -7.38 4.06
CA GLU A 70 -11.52 -8.80 4.00
C GLU A 70 -11.62 -9.41 5.39
N THR A 71 -12.30 -10.55 5.48
CA THR A 71 -12.45 -11.31 6.72
C THR A 71 -11.19 -12.09 7.06
N CYS A 72 -10.92 -12.29 8.36
CA CYS A 72 -9.85 -13.18 8.82
C CYS A 72 -10.01 -14.62 8.33
N ARG A 73 -11.24 -15.05 8.00
CA ARG A 73 -11.51 -16.40 7.46
C ARG A 73 -10.85 -16.64 6.10
N SER A 74 -10.43 -15.59 5.38
CA SER A 74 -9.67 -15.75 4.14
C SER A 74 -8.33 -16.48 4.31
N TYR A 75 -7.80 -16.57 5.53
CA TYR A 75 -6.65 -17.43 5.82
C TYR A 75 -6.98 -18.92 5.79
N ASP A 76 -8.23 -19.29 6.05
CA ASP A 76 -8.68 -20.69 6.05
C ASP A 76 -9.28 -21.07 4.70
N ASP A 77 -10.02 -20.15 4.10
CA ASP A 77 -10.70 -20.31 2.81
C ASP A 77 -10.28 -19.21 1.83
N PRO A 78 -9.40 -19.52 0.86
CA PRO A 78 -8.97 -18.57 -0.17
C PRO A 78 -10.11 -18.02 -1.04
N ALA A 79 -11.26 -18.68 -1.12
CA ALA A 79 -12.43 -18.17 -1.83
C ALA A 79 -13.00 -16.89 -1.17
N LEU A 80 -12.64 -16.62 0.07
CA LEU A 80 -13.02 -15.41 0.80
C LEU A 80 -11.99 -14.26 0.63
N ALA A 81 -10.99 -14.40 -0.24
CA ALA A 81 -10.02 -13.36 -0.52
C ALA A 81 -10.71 -12.06 -0.99
N GLY A 82 -10.42 -10.96 -0.30
CA GLY A 82 -11.02 -9.66 -0.58
C GLY A 82 -12.51 -9.54 -0.22
N GLN A 83 -13.08 -10.51 0.51
CA GLN A 83 -14.47 -10.50 0.92
C GLN A 83 -14.61 -10.23 2.42
N GLY A 84 -15.39 -9.21 2.76
CA GLY A 84 -15.68 -8.82 4.15
C GLY A 84 -16.29 -7.44 4.24
N THR A 85 -16.69 -7.04 5.43
CA THR A 85 -17.17 -5.68 5.68
C THR A 85 -16.04 -4.68 5.39
N PRO A 86 -16.28 -3.64 4.59
CA PRO A 86 -15.28 -2.60 4.33
C PRO A 86 -14.79 -1.95 5.62
N THR A 87 -13.48 -1.76 5.70
CA THR A 87 -12.82 -1.07 6.81
C THR A 87 -11.99 0.11 6.29
N ALA A 88 -11.76 1.10 7.11
CA ALA A 88 -10.95 2.25 6.73
C ALA A 88 -9.49 1.86 6.49
N SER A 89 -8.95 0.94 7.31
CA SER A 89 -7.57 0.48 7.16
C SER A 89 -7.36 -0.33 5.86
N GLN A 90 -8.24 -1.29 5.56
CA GLN A 90 -8.12 -2.11 4.35
C GLN A 90 -8.42 -1.29 3.08
N THR A 91 -9.36 -0.35 3.16
CA THR A 91 -9.58 0.63 2.09
C THR A 91 -8.34 1.48 1.87
N GLY A 92 -7.70 1.96 2.94
CA GLY A 92 -6.43 2.69 2.85
C GLY A 92 -5.32 1.89 2.19
N TRP A 93 -5.20 0.59 2.49
CA TRP A 93 -4.22 -0.30 1.86
C TRP A 93 -4.49 -0.47 0.35
N ALA A 94 -5.73 -0.77 -0.03
CA ALA A 94 -6.11 -0.92 -1.44
C ALA A 94 -5.86 0.36 -2.24
N LEU A 95 -6.24 1.51 -1.70
CA LEU A 95 -5.99 2.81 -2.32
C LEU A 95 -4.50 3.09 -2.49
N CYS A 96 -3.68 2.88 -1.45
CA CYS A 96 -2.23 3.05 -1.56
C CYS A 96 -1.61 2.14 -2.61
N ALA A 97 -2.10 0.89 -2.75
CA ALA A 97 -1.66 -0.05 -3.76
C ALA A 97 -2.00 0.42 -5.19
N LEU A 98 -3.26 0.81 -5.42
CA LEU A 98 -3.73 1.28 -6.72
C LEU A 98 -3.04 2.60 -7.13
N ILE A 99 -2.89 3.55 -6.21
CA ILE A 99 -2.17 4.80 -6.47
C ILE A 99 -0.69 4.51 -6.82
N ALA A 100 -0.03 3.60 -6.10
CA ALA A 100 1.33 3.18 -6.41
C ALA A 100 1.45 2.52 -7.80
N ALA A 101 0.40 1.83 -8.24
CA ALA A 101 0.32 1.23 -9.58
C ALA A 101 0.04 2.25 -10.70
N GLY A 102 -0.26 3.50 -10.38
CA GLY A 102 -0.55 4.56 -11.37
C GLY A 102 -2.05 4.75 -11.64
N GLU A 103 -2.92 4.17 -10.83
CA GLU A 103 -4.38 4.16 -11.00
C GLU A 103 -5.09 5.31 -10.26
N ALA A 104 -4.39 6.38 -9.89
CA ALA A 104 -4.93 7.46 -9.06
C ALA A 104 -6.22 8.09 -9.61
N THR A 105 -6.41 8.11 -10.92
CA THR A 105 -7.59 8.68 -11.58
C THR A 105 -8.67 7.65 -11.92
N SER A 106 -8.49 6.38 -11.57
CA SER A 106 -9.49 5.34 -11.83
C SER A 106 -10.77 5.54 -11.01
N THR A 107 -11.87 5.04 -11.52
CA THR A 107 -13.19 5.11 -10.86
C THR A 107 -13.15 4.44 -9.49
N GLU A 108 -12.42 3.33 -9.37
CA GLU A 108 -12.29 2.58 -8.13
C GLU A 108 -11.53 3.39 -7.06
N VAL A 109 -10.46 4.08 -7.45
CA VAL A 109 -9.75 4.96 -6.50
C VAL A 109 -10.64 6.12 -6.08
N GLN A 110 -11.33 6.78 -7.00
CA GLN A 110 -12.26 7.87 -6.67
C GLN A 110 -13.39 7.41 -5.72
N SER A 111 -13.98 6.25 -5.97
CA SER A 111 -15.00 5.66 -5.10
C SER A 111 -14.47 5.32 -3.71
N GLY A 112 -13.23 4.80 -3.63
CA GLY A 112 -12.59 4.50 -2.35
C GLY A 112 -12.26 5.75 -1.54
N ILE A 113 -11.84 6.82 -2.20
CA ILE A 113 -11.64 8.13 -1.55
C ILE A 113 -12.97 8.68 -1.04
N ALA A 114 -14.03 8.60 -1.85
CA ALA A 114 -15.37 9.01 -1.42
C ALA A 114 -15.86 8.21 -0.22
N TYR A 115 -15.62 6.88 -0.19
CA TYR A 115 -15.92 6.03 0.97
C TYR A 115 -15.20 6.52 2.23
N LEU A 116 -13.90 6.79 2.18
CA LEU A 116 -13.15 7.28 3.34
C LEU A 116 -13.68 8.62 3.85
N ILE A 117 -13.99 9.55 2.94
CA ILE A 117 -14.54 10.87 3.31
C ILE A 117 -15.93 10.71 3.94
N ALA A 118 -16.81 9.89 3.35
CA ALA A 118 -18.17 9.70 3.81
C ALA A 118 -18.27 8.96 5.16
N THR A 119 -17.28 8.11 5.48
CA THR A 119 -17.25 7.33 6.72
C THR A 119 -16.41 7.95 7.83
N GLN A 120 -15.74 9.07 7.54
CA GLN A 120 -14.98 9.81 8.57
C GLN A 120 -15.95 10.41 9.59
N ARG A 121 -15.64 10.23 10.86
CA ARG A 121 -16.41 10.78 11.98
C ARG A 121 -16.11 12.27 12.20
N VAL A 122 -16.98 12.93 12.93
CA VAL A 122 -16.82 14.35 13.27
C VAL A 122 -15.51 14.65 14.04
N ASP A 123 -15.01 13.67 14.80
CA ASP A 123 -13.74 13.73 15.51
C ASP A 123 -12.51 13.48 14.62
N GLY A 124 -12.71 13.29 13.30
CA GLY A 124 -11.65 13.04 12.34
C GLY A 124 -11.20 11.58 12.25
N ASN A 125 -11.73 10.70 13.07
CA ASN A 125 -11.37 9.29 13.14
C ASN A 125 -12.28 8.43 12.25
N TRP A 126 -11.93 7.15 12.11
CA TRP A 126 -12.76 6.10 11.53
C TRP A 126 -13.02 5.02 12.57
N GLN A 127 -14.28 4.60 12.67
CA GLN A 127 -14.64 3.46 13.50
C GLN A 127 -14.43 2.17 12.72
N GLU A 128 -13.74 1.21 13.34
CA GLU A 128 -13.45 -0.08 12.77
C GLU A 128 -13.58 -1.16 13.84
N GLU A 129 -14.52 -2.09 13.66
CA GLU A 129 -14.78 -3.16 14.62
C GLU A 129 -14.03 -4.45 14.27
N GLN A 130 -13.60 -4.57 13.02
CA GLN A 130 -12.95 -5.76 12.48
C GLN A 130 -11.52 -5.90 12.98
N PHE A 131 -11.07 -7.13 13.09
CA PHE A 131 -9.66 -7.45 13.28
C PHE A 131 -8.97 -7.40 11.92
N THR A 132 -8.05 -6.48 11.74
CA THR A 132 -7.30 -6.28 10.48
C THR A 132 -5.82 -6.61 10.61
N GLY A 133 -5.36 -6.92 11.82
CA GLY A 133 -4.02 -7.42 12.10
C GLY A 133 -4.03 -8.88 12.52
N THR A 134 -2.87 -9.53 12.44
CA THR A 134 -2.67 -10.89 12.93
C THR A 134 -1.34 -11.02 13.65
N GLY A 135 -1.35 -11.73 14.77
CA GLY A 135 -0.12 -12.18 15.42
C GLY A 135 0.42 -13.44 14.74
N PHE A 136 -0.44 -14.46 14.60
CA PHE A 136 -0.16 -15.64 13.78
C PHE A 136 -1.43 -15.99 12.99
N PRO A 137 -1.32 -16.07 11.65
CA PRO A 137 -2.44 -16.48 10.80
C PRO A 137 -3.07 -17.79 11.31
N LYS A 138 -4.40 -17.84 11.33
CA LYS A 138 -5.22 -18.99 11.81
C LYS A 138 -5.17 -19.25 13.32
N VAL A 139 -4.34 -18.54 14.08
CA VAL A 139 -4.18 -18.73 15.53
C VAL A 139 -4.85 -17.62 16.31
N PHE A 140 -4.47 -16.38 16.06
CA PHE A 140 -5.13 -15.22 16.67
C PHE A 140 -4.97 -13.96 15.83
N TYR A 141 -5.94 -13.07 15.96
CA TYR A 141 -6.05 -11.83 15.24
C TYR A 141 -6.01 -10.64 16.18
N LEU A 142 -5.57 -9.49 15.67
CA LEU A 142 -5.34 -8.29 16.44
C LEU A 142 -6.12 -7.11 15.86
N LYS A 143 -6.62 -6.25 16.73
CA LYS A 143 -7.17 -4.96 16.39
C LYS A 143 -6.17 -3.89 16.79
N TYR A 144 -5.49 -3.31 15.81
CA TYR A 144 -4.56 -2.21 16.04
C TYR A 144 -5.31 -0.88 15.95
N HIS A 145 -5.48 -0.19 17.07
CA HIS A 145 -6.24 1.06 17.14
C HIS A 145 -5.74 2.15 16.18
N MET A 146 -4.44 2.18 15.90
CA MET A 146 -3.85 3.17 14.99
C MET A 146 -4.10 2.86 13.51
N TYR A 147 -4.47 1.63 13.15
CA TYR A 147 -4.66 1.26 11.75
C TYR A 147 -5.77 2.05 11.08
N SER A 148 -6.89 2.21 11.75
CA SER A 148 -8.03 3.00 11.26
C SER A 148 -7.76 4.51 11.24
N LEU A 149 -6.63 4.98 11.74
CA LEU A 149 -6.26 6.40 11.73
C LEU A 149 -5.23 6.70 10.63
N TYR A 150 -4.06 6.09 10.69
CA TYR A 150 -2.98 6.51 9.80
C TYR A 150 -3.05 5.90 8.39
N PHE A 151 -3.66 4.72 8.17
CA PHE A 151 -3.77 4.18 6.82
C PHE A 151 -4.74 4.95 5.92
N PRO A 152 -5.97 5.29 6.36
CA PRO A 152 -6.82 6.17 5.56
C PRO A 152 -6.19 7.55 5.34
N LEU A 153 -5.58 8.15 6.36
CA LEU A 153 -4.90 9.44 6.21
C LEU A 153 -3.75 9.37 5.20
N MET A 154 -2.95 8.31 5.25
CA MET A 154 -1.87 8.07 4.28
C MET A 154 -2.40 7.92 2.85
N ALA A 155 -3.52 7.21 2.67
CA ALA A 155 -4.14 7.06 1.35
C ALA A 155 -4.66 8.38 0.80
N LEU A 156 -5.35 9.17 1.62
CA LEU A 156 -5.84 10.50 1.26
C LEU A 156 -4.70 11.45 0.87
N ALA A 157 -3.62 11.46 1.65
CA ALA A 157 -2.44 12.28 1.36
C ALA A 157 -1.76 11.88 0.04
N ARG A 158 -1.62 10.58 -0.23
CA ARG A 158 -1.06 10.08 -1.50
C ARG A 158 -1.96 10.42 -2.69
N TYR A 159 -3.27 10.30 -2.51
CA TYR A 159 -4.23 10.69 -3.55
C TYR A 159 -4.11 12.17 -3.87
N ALA A 160 -4.15 13.04 -2.85
CA ALA A 160 -4.00 14.49 -3.05
C ALA A 160 -2.70 14.83 -3.79
N SER A 161 -1.58 14.22 -3.43
CA SER A 161 -0.30 14.40 -4.11
C SER A 161 -0.33 13.92 -5.56
N ALA A 162 -1.00 12.80 -5.84
CA ALA A 162 -1.07 12.22 -7.18
C ALA A 162 -1.89 13.08 -8.15
N ILE A 163 -3.01 13.68 -7.68
CA ILE A 163 -3.89 14.49 -8.53
C ILE A 163 -3.44 15.96 -8.66
N SER A 164 -2.64 16.48 -7.72
CA SER A 164 -2.19 17.88 -7.76
C SER A 164 -1.09 18.15 -8.78
N HIS A 165 -0.63 17.15 -9.52
CA HIS A 165 0.51 17.22 -10.45
C HIS A 165 1.82 17.69 -9.77
N GLU A 166 1.83 17.91 -8.47
CA GLU A 166 3.06 18.01 -7.73
C GLU A 166 3.73 16.63 -7.78
N ARG A 167 5.01 16.61 -8.16
CA ARG A 167 5.83 15.40 -8.31
C ARG A 167 5.43 14.40 -7.26
N VAL A 168 4.86 13.26 -7.67
CA VAL A 168 4.71 12.10 -6.80
C VAL A 168 6.10 11.82 -6.25
N LEU A 169 6.36 12.28 -5.02
CA LEU A 169 7.61 11.97 -4.35
C LEU A 169 7.68 10.45 -4.32
N PRO A 170 8.77 9.87 -4.85
CA PRO A 170 8.96 8.43 -4.70
C PRO A 170 8.78 8.10 -3.22
N PHE A 171 8.13 6.98 -2.93
CA PHE A 171 7.97 6.50 -1.57
C PHE A 171 9.36 6.13 -1.02
N ALA A 172 10.09 7.15 -0.58
CA ALA A 172 11.26 6.97 0.25
C ALA A 172 10.80 7.13 1.70
N PRO A 173 11.05 6.17 2.58
CA PRO A 173 10.88 6.40 4.00
C PRO A 173 11.78 7.60 4.39
N PRO A 174 11.37 8.45 5.34
CA PRO A 174 12.05 9.72 5.67
C PRO A 174 13.56 9.58 5.97
N HIS A 175 14.03 8.39 6.31
CA HIS A 175 15.44 8.09 6.54
C HIS A 175 16.30 8.04 5.26
N HIS A 176 15.71 7.83 4.08
CA HIS A 176 16.47 7.77 2.82
C HIS A 176 16.78 9.17 2.26
N GLN A 177 15.91 10.15 2.51
CA GLN A 177 16.16 11.54 2.07
C GLN A 177 17.28 12.19 2.88
N ALA A 178 17.40 11.90 4.17
CA ALA A 178 18.51 12.37 4.99
C ALA A 178 19.86 11.78 4.56
N ALA A 179 19.87 10.49 4.14
CA ALA A 179 21.09 9.82 3.68
C ALA A 179 21.57 10.36 2.30
N LEU A 180 20.64 10.69 1.39
CA LEU A 180 20.98 11.25 0.08
C LEU A 180 21.46 12.72 0.20
N ALA A 181 20.85 13.50 1.09
CA ALA A 181 21.29 14.86 1.38
C ALA A 181 22.69 14.87 2.04
N ALA A 182 22.97 13.94 2.96
CA ALA A 182 24.27 13.78 3.58
C ALA A 182 25.36 13.35 2.58
N HIS A 183 25.01 12.51 1.59
CA HIS A 183 25.96 12.10 0.53
C HIS A 183 26.28 13.26 -0.43
N GLY A 184 25.31 14.13 -0.72
CA GLY A 184 25.51 15.35 -1.53
C GLY A 184 26.43 16.37 -0.85
N TYR A 185 26.37 16.50 0.46
CA TYR A 185 27.22 17.41 1.21
C TYR A 185 28.69 16.94 1.25
N TYR A 186 28.92 15.62 1.28
CA TYR A 186 30.29 15.07 1.31
C TYR A 186 31.01 15.20 -0.05
N THR A 187 30.30 15.20 -1.16
CA THR A 187 30.92 15.35 -2.48
C THR A 187 31.21 16.82 -2.84
N ALA A 188 30.45 17.78 -2.32
CA ALA A 188 30.68 19.21 -2.55
C ALA A 188 31.91 19.73 -1.78
N ASN A 189 32.18 19.23 -0.57
CA ASN A 189 33.31 19.69 0.24
C ASN A 189 34.66 19.07 -0.16
N ARG A 190 34.74 18.06 -1.03
CA ARG A 190 36.01 17.52 -1.54
C ARG A 190 36.59 18.29 -2.72
N LYS A 191 35.84 19.22 -3.33
CA LYS A 191 36.33 19.99 -4.46
C LYS A 191 36.95 21.37 -4.11
N THR A 192 36.91 21.76 -2.85
CA THR A 192 37.41 23.08 -2.42
C THR A 192 38.73 23.04 -1.65
N SER A 193 39.38 21.86 -1.45
CA SER A 193 40.63 21.73 -0.69
C SER A 193 41.86 21.32 -1.53
N LEU A 194 41.78 21.40 -2.85
CA LEU A 194 42.93 21.20 -3.76
C LEU A 194 43.07 22.37 -4.71
N GLY A 195 43.55 23.50 -4.17
CA GLY A 195 43.88 24.67 -5.00
C GLY A 195 44.35 25.83 -4.20
N ALA A 196 45.48 25.71 -3.52
CA ALA A 196 46.32 26.83 -3.09
C ALA A 196 47.65 26.31 -2.55
N THR A 197 48.62 26.16 -3.43
CA THR A 197 50.05 26.46 -3.27
C THR A 197 50.66 26.59 -4.64
#